data_f88fc77d095d9985ddd08204fee8be8b
#
_entry.id   f88fc77d095d9985ddd08204fee8be8b
#
_cell.length_a   1.000
_cell.length_b   1.000
_cell.length_c   1.000
_cell.angle_alpha   90.00
_cell.angle_beta   90.00
_cell.angle_gamma   90.00
#
_symmetry.space_group_name_H-M   'P 1'
#
loop_
_entity.id
_entity.type
_entity.pdbx_description
1 polymer ?
#
loop_
_entity_poly.entity_id
_entity_poly.type
_entity_poly.pdbx_seq_one_letter_code
_entity_poly.pdbx_strand_id
1 'polypeptide(L)'
;MTGATNGHLREITRRTALGALGAGIIGATVASWPRLSGTDIPGRGDNSLSIAIMGTAADAAARQRAIDAFTRLHPEIKVKVQAIQAVDWKDFFTKILTMVAAGTPPDVVYVATEGAQLFAEKLAHPLDEYVRRDAADMREFFEDVHPSLVEAFMYKGSLYQLPMDWNAANMYYNTTAFAQAGLDRPADDWTHLDFRNSLAAMRKARPSDFTPYYWTNRLFGGVVPWLYANDTSFLKETRSSGGEWLWDGFYANDPSRSLRSGGYQWLEPNANDDRVFESFDYLRGLVKDGLGVRPEEGGGSSLVGLFASNRIGTTPAGGYWVQGLHEAGMGENDFDVQFFPRWKTQRHQFGTAGYAIMKTAKDKDAAWEWIKFSSSREAMELIFPNPITTPARRSMVNEKLYAGKGPANWKVFYDTLDRFPTTGPIPAPPQQAAVETALMKNVSLAVSGDERQLKQALASMQRDLELALRRQS
;
A
#
# COMPACT_ATOMS: atom_id res chain seq x y z
N MET A 1 22.11 1.06 71.71
CA MET A 1 21.17 -0.07 71.69
C MET A 1 20.59 -0.06 70.30
N THR A 2 21.11 -0.95 69.50
CA THR A 2 20.51 -2.04 68.73
C THR A 2 19.76 -1.53 67.49
N GLY A 3 19.99 -1.94 66.28
CA GLY A 3 20.80 -3.03 65.72
C GLY A 3 20.60 -2.98 64.22
N ALA A 4 21.68 -3.21 63.48
CA ALA A 4 21.73 -3.28 62.03
C ALA A 4 21.18 -4.63 61.52
N THR A 5 20.51 -4.62 60.37
CA THR A 5 20.38 -5.83 59.56
C THR A 5 20.69 -5.48 58.09
N ASN A 6 21.81 -6.03 57.65
CA ASN A 6 22.29 -6.06 56.25
C ASN A 6 21.40 -6.97 55.42
N GLY A 7 20.88 -6.46 54.28
CA GLY A 7 20.33 -7.27 53.22
C GLY A 7 21.26 -7.27 52.00
N HIS A 8 21.91 -8.37 51.72
CA HIS A 8 22.72 -8.57 50.53
C HIS A 8 21.88 -8.61 49.29
N LEU A 9 22.04 -7.62 48.42
CA LEU A 9 21.61 -7.66 47.02
C LEU A 9 22.67 -8.45 46.21
N ARG A 10 22.29 -9.63 45.74
CA ARG A 10 23.08 -10.42 44.77
C ARG A 10 22.97 -9.78 43.42
N GLU A 11 24.07 -9.30 42.87
CA GLU A 11 24.23 -9.00 41.44
C GLU A 11 24.02 -10.26 40.63
N ILE A 12 22.97 -10.28 39.80
CA ILE A 12 22.78 -11.29 38.76
C ILE A 12 23.45 -10.75 37.50
N THR A 13 24.56 -11.34 37.13
CA THR A 13 25.32 -11.01 35.93
C THR A 13 24.53 -11.29 34.66
N ARG A 14 24.53 -10.33 33.75
CA ARG A 14 23.85 -10.31 32.44
C ARG A 14 24.20 -11.41 31.41
N ARG A 15 24.94 -12.45 31.82
CA ARG A 15 25.42 -13.49 30.89
C ARG A 15 24.65 -14.81 30.91
N THR A 16 23.65 -14.99 31.78
CA THR A 16 22.90 -16.26 31.88
C THR A 16 21.46 -16.17 31.37
N ALA A 17 21.00 -15.02 30.85
CA ALA A 17 19.64 -14.84 30.39
C ALA A 17 19.42 -15.01 28.85
N LEU A 18 20.51 -15.22 28.09
CA LEU A 18 20.44 -15.33 26.62
C LEU A 18 20.45 -16.76 26.06
N GLY A 19 20.50 -17.77 26.92
CA GLY A 19 20.57 -19.18 26.54
C GLY A 19 19.24 -19.96 26.60
N ALA A 20 18.15 -19.37 27.11
CA ALA A 20 16.91 -20.11 27.38
C ALA A 20 15.70 -19.65 26.55
N LEU A 21 15.83 -18.70 25.61
CA LEU A 21 14.71 -18.15 24.81
C LEU A 21 14.65 -18.69 23.39
N GLY A 22 15.51 -19.60 22.99
CA GLY A 22 15.58 -20.13 21.61
C GLY A 22 14.74 -21.37 21.30
N ALA A 23 14.19 -22.08 22.29
CA ALA A 23 13.55 -23.38 22.05
C ALA A 23 12.11 -23.51 22.56
N GLY A 24 11.53 -22.47 23.18
CA GLY A 24 10.23 -22.56 23.85
C GLY A 24 9.04 -21.88 23.18
N ILE A 25 9.23 -21.11 22.11
CA ILE A 25 8.17 -20.24 21.56
C ILE A 25 7.41 -20.87 20.39
N ILE A 26 7.89 -21.96 19.78
CA ILE A 26 7.19 -22.61 18.66
C ILE A 26 6.06 -23.54 19.13
N GLY A 27 6.04 -23.96 20.41
CA GLY A 27 5.04 -24.90 20.93
C GLY A 27 3.83 -24.29 21.65
N ALA A 28 3.89 -23.01 22.07
CA ALA A 28 2.89 -22.45 22.99
C ALA A 28 1.85 -21.52 22.34
N THR A 29 2.08 -21.04 21.13
CA THR A 29 1.17 -20.12 20.42
C THR A 29 0.07 -20.83 19.62
N VAL A 30 0.14 -22.15 19.44
CA VAL A 30 -0.89 -22.93 18.74
C VAL A 30 -2.02 -23.38 19.68
N ALA A 31 -1.81 -23.36 21.01
CA ALA A 31 -2.75 -23.92 21.98
C ALA A 31 -3.81 -22.95 22.53
N SER A 32 -3.72 -21.64 22.21
CA SER A 32 -4.67 -20.62 22.73
C SER A 32 -5.59 -20.00 21.67
N TRP A 33 -5.59 -20.51 20.45
CA TRP A 33 -6.63 -20.13 19.48
C TRP A 33 -7.91 -20.87 19.85
N PRO A 34 -9.05 -20.18 19.97
CA PRO A 34 -10.32 -20.88 20.09
C PRO A 34 -10.38 -21.89 18.95
N ARG A 35 -10.53 -23.17 19.26
CA ARG A 35 -10.93 -24.17 18.27
C ARG A 35 -12.27 -23.70 17.75
N LEU A 36 -12.29 -23.01 16.63
CA LEU A 36 -13.50 -22.81 15.84
C LEU A 36 -13.97 -24.24 15.54
N SER A 37 -14.99 -24.70 16.25
CA SER A 37 -15.66 -25.93 15.91
C SER A 37 -16.06 -25.80 14.44
N GLY A 38 -15.84 -26.85 13.63
CA GLY A 38 -15.97 -26.82 12.17
C GLY A 38 -17.36 -26.47 11.61
N THR A 39 -18.24 -25.88 12.42
CA THR A 39 -19.58 -25.42 12.12
C THR A 39 -19.71 -23.92 11.95
N ASP A 40 -18.69 -23.10 12.37
CA ASP A 40 -18.79 -21.64 12.39
C ASP A 40 -17.95 -20.92 11.32
N ILE A 41 -17.48 -21.64 10.29
CA ILE A 41 -16.77 -21.01 9.17
C ILE A 41 -17.83 -20.48 8.19
N PRO A 42 -17.92 -19.15 7.98
CA PRO A 42 -18.83 -18.59 6.98
C PRO A 42 -18.60 -19.26 5.62
N GLY A 43 -19.67 -19.79 5.01
CA GLY A 43 -19.64 -20.39 3.70
C GLY A 43 -19.57 -21.92 3.62
N ARG A 44 -19.32 -22.65 4.71
CA ARG A 44 -19.16 -24.12 4.62
C ARG A 44 -20.44 -24.95 4.86
N GLY A 45 -21.59 -24.33 5.05
CA GLY A 45 -22.83 -25.08 5.31
C GLY A 45 -24.10 -24.53 4.69
N ASP A 46 -24.09 -23.30 4.14
CA ASP A 46 -25.33 -22.60 3.81
C ASP A 46 -25.37 -21.94 2.42
N ASN A 47 -24.50 -22.32 1.48
CA ASN A 47 -24.38 -21.71 0.14
C ASN A 47 -24.14 -20.19 0.14
N SER A 48 -23.57 -19.62 1.21
CA SER A 48 -23.23 -18.20 1.23
C SER A 48 -21.86 -17.94 0.61
N LEU A 49 -21.76 -16.84 -0.14
CA LEU A 49 -20.51 -16.28 -0.66
C LEU A 49 -19.71 -15.69 0.49
N SER A 50 -18.52 -16.23 0.77
CA SER A 50 -17.62 -15.76 1.82
C SER A 50 -16.60 -14.77 1.28
N ILE A 51 -16.52 -13.58 1.87
CA ILE A 51 -15.64 -12.49 1.43
C ILE A 51 -14.68 -12.13 2.56
N ALA A 52 -13.38 -12.20 2.32
CA ALA A 52 -12.37 -11.76 3.27
C ALA A 52 -11.83 -10.37 2.94
N ILE A 53 -11.76 -9.51 3.94
CA ILE A 53 -11.15 -8.17 3.86
C ILE A 53 -10.14 -7.98 4.98
N MET A 54 -9.11 -7.16 4.75
CA MET A 54 -8.26 -6.67 5.83
C MET A 54 -9.01 -5.60 6.61
N GLY A 55 -9.06 -5.72 7.93
CA GLY A 55 -9.72 -4.74 8.79
C GLY A 55 -10.26 -5.32 10.09
N THR A 56 -11.11 -4.52 10.73
CA THR A 56 -11.77 -4.82 12.00
C THR A 56 -13.23 -5.24 11.78
N ALA A 57 -13.91 -5.65 12.84
CA ALA A 57 -15.35 -5.89 12.79
C ALA A 57 -16.16 -4.65 12.38
N ALA A 58 -15.66 -3.44 12.69
CA ALA A 58 -16.28 -2.19 12.23
C ALA A 58 -16.17 -2.02 10.71
N ASP A 59 -15.04 -2.45 10.11
CA ASP A 59 -14.85 -2.41 8.65
C ASP A 59 -15.78 -3.41 7.93
N ALA A 60 -16.05 -4.57 8.53
CA ALA A 60 -17.05 -5.50 8.02
C ALA A 60 -18.46 -4.93 8.13
N ALA A 61 -18.81 -4.35 9.29
CA ALA A 61 -20.12 -3.72 9.52
C ALA A 61 -20.38 -2.54 8.57
N ALA A 62 -19.35 -1.76 8.23
CA ALA A 62 -19.46 -0.65 7.28
C ALA A 62 -19.91 -1.12 5.88
N ARG A 63 -19.64 -2.36 5.51
CA ARG A 63 -20.06 -2.96 4.23
C ARG A 63 -21.49 -3.50 4.22
N GLN A 64 -22.17 -3.53 5.40
CA GLN A 64 -23.51 -4.11 5.50
C GLN A 64 -24.51 -3.41 4.57
N ARG A 65 -24.43 -2.09 4.41
CA ARG A 65 -25.33 -1.35 3.49
C ARG A 65 -25.16 -1.79 2.03
N ALA A 66 -23.93 -2.04 1.61
CA ALA A 66 -23.65 -2.55 0.27
C ALA A 66 -24.13 -4.00 0.12
N ILE A 67 -23.98 -4.85 1.15
CA ILE A 67 -24.50 -6.21 1.16
C ILE A 67 -26.02 -6.20 1.06
N ASP A 68 -26.71 -5.33 1.82
CA ASP A 68 -28.17 -5.22 1.77
C ASP A 68 -28.65 -4.73 0.41
N ALA A 69 -27.93 -3.82 -0.24
CA ALA A 69 -28.24 -3.37 -1.60
C ALA A 69 -28.02 -4.51 -2.61
N PHE A 70 -26.92 -5.24 -2.51
CA PHE A 70 -26.64 -6.41 -3.34
C PHE A 70 -27.71 -7.50 -3.18
N THR A 71 -28.08 -7.83 -1.95
CA THR A 71 -29.10 -8.87 -1.66
C THR A 71 -30.48 -8.52 -2.20
N ARG A 72 -30.81 -7.23 -2.35
CA ARG A 72 -32.07 -6.83 -3.01
C ARG A 72 -32.06 -7.11 -4.51
N LEU A 73 -30.88 -7.06 -5.15
CA LEU A 73 -30.72 -7.35 -6.58
C LEU A 73 -30.56 -8.86 -6.82
N HIS A 74 -29.92 -9.56 -5.89
CA HIS A 74 -29.58 -10.98 -5.96
C HIS A 74 -30.05 -11.71 -4.68
N PRO A 75 -31.37 -11.88 -4.48
CA PRO A 75 -31.92 -12.47 -3.26
C PRO A 75 -31.51 -13.94 -3.05
N GLU A 76 -31.08 -14.61 -4.11
CA GLU A 76 -30.58 -16.00 -4.09
C GLU A 76 -29.13 -16.08 -3.58
N ILE A 77 -28.35 -14.98 -3.61
CA ILE A 77 -26.94 -14.95 -3.18
C ILE A 77 -26.84 -14.38 -1.77
N LYS A 78 -26.48 -15.22 -0.82
CA LYS A 78 -26.17 -14.78 0.55
C LYS A 78 -24.71 -14.39 0.64
N VAL A 79 -24.41 -13.20 1.19
CA VAL A 79 -23.04 -12.69 1.35
C VAL A 79 -22.67 -12.64 2.82
N LYS A 80 -21.46 -13.12 3.16
CA LYS A 80 -20.84 -12.99 4.48
C LYS A 80 -19.46 -12.37 4.37
N VAL A 81 -19.26 -11.24 5.02
CA VAL A 81 -17.95 -10.56 5.06
C VAL A 81 -17.24 -10.91 6.36
N GLN A 82 -16.01 -11.37 6.23
CA GLN A 82 -15.08 -11.62 7.33
C GLN A 82 -13.96 -10.57 7.30
N ALA A 83 -13.90 -9.73 8.32
CA ALA A 83 -12.76 -8.86 8.53
C ALA A 83 -11.64 -9.61 9.25
N ILE A 84 -10.43 -9.56 8.70
CA ILE A 84 -9.25 -10.18 9.25
C ILE A 84 -8.31 -9.07 9.71
N GLN A 85 -8.15 -8.94 11.02
CA GLN A 85 -7.19 -7.99 11.58
C GLN A 85 -5.77 -8.37 11.15
N ALA A 86 -5.02 -7.40 10.64
CA ALA A 86 -3.64 -7.55 10.23
C ALA A 86 -2.91 -6.22 10.44
N VAL A 87 -1.61 -6.29 10.73
CA VAL A 87 -0.77 -5.10 10.91
C VAL A 87 -0.41 -4.43 9.58
N ASP A 88 -0.37 -5.23 8.51
CA ASP A 88 -0.09 -4.82 7.14
C ASP A 88 -0.63 -5.85 6.13
N TRP A 89 -0.48 -5.58 4.83
CA TRP A 89 -0.90 -6.48 3.77
C TRP A 89 -0.17 -7.82 3.79
N LYS A 90 1.11 -7.85 4.12
CA LYS A 90 1.91 -9.09 4.22
C LYS A 90 1.37 -10.03 5.31
N ASP A 91 1.02 -9.50 6.48
CA ASP A 91 0.39 -10.27 7.56
C ASP A 91 -0.99 -10.77 7.14
N PHE A 92 -1.79 -9.92 6.49
CA PHE A 92 -3.10 -10.32 5.94
C PHE A 92 -2.98 -11.48 4.95
N PHE A 93 -2.09 -11.39 3.96
CA PHE A 93 -1.89 -12.45 2.97
C PHE A 93 -1.39 -13.75 3.62
N THR A 94 -0.55 -13.67 4.64
CA THR A 94 -0.10 -14.82 5.41
C THR A 94 -1.27 -15.54 6.09
N LYS A 95 -2.24 -14.80 6.62
CA LYS A 95 -3.46 -15.34 7.21
C LYS A 95 -4.36 -16.01 6.16
N ILE A 96 -4.52 -15.38 4.99
CA ILE A 96 -5.25 -15.99 3.86
C ILE A 96 -4.59 -17.29 3.41
N LEU A 97 -3.25 -17.31 3.24
CA LEU A 97 -2.52 -18.53 2.87
C LEU A 97 -2.70 -19.65 3.92
N THR A 98 -2.75 -19.29 5.20
CA THR A 98 -3.03 -20.22 6.30
C THR A 98 -4.43 -20.82 6.17
N MET A 99 -5.45 -20.02 5.85
CA MET A 99 -6.82 -20.50 5.61
C MET A 99 -6.88 -21.44 4.40
N VAL A 100 -6.15 -21.11 3.32
CA VAL A 100 -6.04 -21.99 2.13
C VAL A 100 -5.42 -23.33 2.51
N ALA A 101 -4.31 -23.31 3.24
CA ALA A 101 -3.63 -24.53 3.71
C ALA A 101 -4.48 -25.36 4.66
N ALA A 102 -5.32 -24.73 5.47
CA ALA A 102 -6.29 -25.39 6.36
C ALA A 102 -7.54 -25.93 5.63
N GLY A 103 -7.66 -25.71 4.31
CA GLY A 103 -8.81 -26.13 3.51
C GLY A 103 -10.08 -25.32 3.78
N THR A 104 -9.95 -24.09 4.26
CA THR A 104 -11.03 -23.16 4.60
C THR A 104 -10.87 -21.81 3.92
N PRO A 105 -10.51 -21.75 2.60
CA PRO A 105 -10.34 -20.48 1.91
C PRO A 105 -11.67 -19.74 1.81
N PRO A 106 -11.66 -18.39 1.81
CA PRO A 106 -12.81 -17.60 1.39
C PRO A 106 -13.06 -17.77 -0.12
N ASP A 107 -14.24 -17.38 -0.60
CA ASP A 107 -14.58 -17.41 -2.03
C ASP A 107 -14.04 -16.16 -2.76
N VAL A 108 -14.05 -15.01 -2.06
CA VAL A 108 -13.55 -13.71 -2.57
C VAL A 108 -12.62 -13.08 -1.55
N VAL A 109 -11.53 -12.49 -2.01
CA VAL A 109 -10.57 -11.77 -1.16
C VAL A 109 -10.34 -10.38 -1.68
N TYR A 110 -10.33 -9.39 -0.79
CA TYR A 110 -9.91 -8.02 -1.11
C TYR A 110 -8.38 -7.94 -1.06
N VAL A 111 -7.74 -7.72 -2.20
CA VAL A 111 -6.28 -7.85 -2.36
C VAL A 111 -5.70 -6.56 -2.91
N ALA A 112 -4.67 -6.04 -2.23
CA ALA A 112 -3.89 -4.90 -2.70
C ALA A 112 -2.78 -5.33 -3.68
N THR A 113 -2.24 -4.36 -4.40
CA THR A 113 -1.15 -4.58 -5.39
C THR A 113 0.03 -5.34 -4.84
N GLU A 114 0.31 -5.25 -3.54
CA GLU A 114 1.38 -6.00 -2.86
C GLU A 114 1.19 -7.53 -2.95
N GLY A 115 -0.06 -8.00 -3.05
CA GLY A 115 -0.38 -9.42 -3.19
C GLY A 115 -0.88 -9.82 -4.57
N ALA A 116 -1.18 -8.86 -5.45
CA ALA A 116 -1.90 -9.12 -6.69
C ALA A 116 -1.25 -10.22 -7.55
N GLN A 117 0.07 -10.19 -7.73
CA GLN A 117 0.78 -11.20 -8.54
C GLN A 117 0.86 -12.57 -7.85
N LEU A 118 1.00 -12.62 -6.52
CA LEU A 118 0.92 -13.87 -5.77
C LEU A 118 -0.45 -14.53 -5.93
N PHE A 119 -1.52 -13.73 -5.78
CA PHE A 119 -2.88 -14.24 -5.95
C PHE A 119 -3.12 -14.68 -7.39
N ALA A 120 -2.76 -13.90 -8.39
CA ALA A 120 -2.91 -14.24 -9.81
C ALA A 120 -2.19 -15.55 -10.15
N GLU A 121 -0.96 -15.72 -9.69
CA GLU A 121 -0.18 -16.93 -9.98
C GLU A 121 -0.74 -18.18 -9.30
N LYS A 122 -1.12 -18.09 -8.02
CA LYS A 122 -1.41 -19.27 -7.18
C LYS A 122 -2.89 -19.44 -6.85
N LEU A 123 -3.61 -18.38 -6.56
CA LEU A 123 -4.85 -18.44 -5.79
C LEU A 123 -6.09 -17.94 -6.52
N ALA A 124 -5.94 -16.91 -7.38
CA ALA A 124 -7.08 -16.24 -7.99
C ALA A 124 -7.48 -16.84 -9.36
N HIS A 125 -8.76 -16.77 -9.65
CA HIS A 125 -9.33 -17.09 -10.95
C HIS A 125 -9.33 -15.87 -11.85
N PRO A 126 -8.95 -15.98 -13.15
CA PRO A 126 -8.98 -14.83 -14.07
C PRO A 126 -10.41 -14.34 -14.33
N LEU A 127 -10.56 -13.03 -14.56
CA LEU A 127 -11.84 -12.39 -14.81
C LEU A 127 -12.17 -12.18 -16.30
N ASP A 128 -11.27 -12.57 -17.20
CA ASP A 128 -11.35 -12.26 -18.63
C ASP A 128 -12.68 -12.67 -19.27
N GLU A 129 -13.15 -13.89 -19.01
CA GLU A 129 -14.40 -14.42 -19.59
C GLU A 129 -15.61 -13.67 -19.06
N TYR A 130 -15.61 -13.33 -17.76
CA TYR A 130 -16.69 -12.58 -17.13
C TYR A 130 -16.78 -11.16 -17.67
N VAL A 131 -15.65 -10.47 -17.78
CA VAL A 131 -15.60 -9.10 -18.32
C VAL A 131 -16.04 -9.07 -19.79
N ARG A 132 -15.65 -10.08 -20.58
CA ARG A 132 -16.10 -10.18 -22.00
C ARG A 132 -17.58 -10.47 -22.11
N ARG A 133 -18.08 -11.39 -21.27
CA ARG A 133 -19.50 -11.73 -21.23
C ARG A 133 -20.38 -10.50 -20.91
N ASP A 134 -19.95 -9.73 -19.91
CA ASP A 134 -20.70 -8.61 -19.38
C ASP A 134 -20.13 -7.25 -19.86
N ALA A 135 -19.50 -7.22 -21.04
CA ALA A 135 -18.76 -6.05 -21.54
C ALA A 135 -19.62 -4.77 -21.63
N ALA A 136 -20.91 -4.89 -21.94
CA ALA A 136 -21.83 -3.76 -21.98
C ALA A 136 -22.03 -3.13 -20.60
N ASP A 137 -22.21 -3.95 -19.55
CA ASP A 137 -22.42 -3.51 -18.18
C ASP A 137 -21.14 -2.93 -17.58
N MET A 138 -19.97 -3.44 -18.00
CA MET A 138 -18.68 -3.00 -17.50
C MET A 138 -18.12 -1.74 -18.18
N ARG A 139 -18.76 -1.26 -19.26
CA ARG A 139 -18.24 -0.12 -20.04
C ARG A 139 -18.11 1.14 -19.20
N GLU A 140 -19.14 1.52 -18.47
CA GLU A 140 -19.12 2.70 -17.59
C GLU A 140 -17.99 2.62 -16.54
N PHE A 141 -17.73 1.44 -16.01
CA PHE A 141 -16.64 1.25 -15.05
C PHE A 141 -15.27 1.55 -15.69
N PHE A 142 -14.97 0.94 -16.84
CA PHE A 142 -13.67 1.12 -17.49
C PHE A 142 -13.48 2.55 -18.05
N GLU A 143 -14.53 3.22 -18.49
CA GLU A 143 -14.47 4.63 -18.91
C GLU A 143 -14.19 5.59 -17.75
N ASP A 144 -14.56 5.22 -16.52
CA ASP A 144 -14.40 6.04 -15.31
C ASP A 144 -13.15 5.67 -14.47
N VAL A 145 -12.42 4.60 -14.84
CA VAL A 145 -11.24 4.12 -14.12
C VAL A 145 -10.00 4.23 -15.00
N HIS A 146 -8.94 4.85 -14.46
CA HIS A 146 -7.71 5.03 -15.22
C HIS A 146 -7.05 3.67 -15.57
N PRO A 147 -6.60 3.44 -16.82
CA PRO A 147 -6.11 2.13 -17.28
C PRO A 147 -4.87 1.64 -16.51
N SER A 148 -4.04 2.53 -15.93
CA SER A 148 -2.91 2.11 -15.09
C SER A 148 -3.34 1.31 -13.87
N LEU A 149 -4.50 1.64 -13.27
CA LEU A 149 -5.03 0.91 -12.12
C LEU A 149 -5.47 -0.50 -12.51
N VAL A 150 -6.09 -0.64 -13.69
CA VAL A 150 -6.51 -1.92 -14.24
C VAL A 150 -5.30 -2.79 -14.59
N GLU A 151 -4.28 -2.20 -15.25
CA GLU A 151 -3.04 -2.90 -15.61
C GLU A 151 -2.29 -3.45 -14.40
N ALA A 152 -2.36 -2.78 -13.24
CA ALA A 152 -1.74 -3.26 -12.00
C ALA A 152 -2.31 -4.61 -11.54
N PHE A 153 -3.51 -4.97 -11.97
CA PHE A 153 -4.18 -6.23 -11.68
C PHE A 153 -4.15 -7.23 -12.84
N MET A 154 -3.40 -6.91 -13.88
CA MET A 154 -3.10 -7.87 -14.93
C MET A 154 -1.84 -8.67 -14.60
N TYR A 155 -1.87 -9.94 -14.91
CA TYR A 155 -0.74 -10.85 -14.77
C TYR A 155 -0.68 -11.80 -15.97
N LYS A 156 0.44 -11.76 -16.70
CA LYS A 156 0.66 -12.57 -17.90
C LYS A 156 -0.48 -12.52 -18.93
N GLY A 157 -1.03 -11.32 -19.13
CA GLY A 157 -2.06 -11.04 -20.13
C GLY A 157 -3.49 -11.22 -19.70
N SER A 158 -3.75 -11.71 -18.47
CA SER A 158 -5.09 -11.89 -17.90
C SER A 158 -5.36 -10.93 -16.77
N LEU A 159 -6.62 -10.52 -16.60
CA LEU A 159 -7.12 -9.67 -15.53
C LEU A 159 -7.58 -10.53 -14.35
N TYR A 160 -7.23 -10.15 -13.12
CA TYR A 160 -7.58 -10.93 -11.91
C TYR A 160 -8.40 -10.15 -10.90
N GLN A 161 -8.46 -8.82 -10.98
CA GLN A 161 -9.19 -7.95 -10.05
C GLN A 161 -9.70 -6.71 -10.79
N LEU A 162 -10.75 -6.08 -10.25
CA LEU A 162 -11.18 -4.74 -10.63
C LEU A 162 -10.76 -3.76 -9.55
N PRO A 163 -10.10 -2.63 -9.89
CA PRO A 163 -9.72 -1.62 -8.89
C PRO A 163 -10.94 -0.99 -8.23
N MET A 164 -10.94 -0.96 -6.90
CA MET A 164 -11.97 -0.34 -6.07
C MET A 164 -11.51 0.98 -5.48
N ASP A 165 -10.28 1.01 -5.01
CA ASP A 165 -9.59 2.17 -4.48
C ASP A 165 -8.13 2.22 -4.97
N TRP A 166 -7.50 3.35 -4.72
CA TRP A 166 -6.08 3.49 -5.02
C TRP A 166 -5.46 4.63 -4.20
N ASN A 167 -4.14 4.67 -4.15
CA ASN A 167 -3.41 5.76 -3.53
C ASN A 167 -2.09 5.97 -4.27
N ALA A 168 -1.80 7.20 -4.70
CA ALA A 168 -0.45 7.59 -5.06
C ALA A 168 0.35 7.97 -3.80
N ALA A 169 1.66 7.77 -3.84
CA ALA A 169 2.54 8.32 -2.82
C ALA A 169 2.78 9.81 -3.12
N ASN A 170 1.80 10.64 -2.79
CA ASN A 170 1.90 12.10 -2.89
C ASN A 170 2.63 12.66 -1.66
N MET A 171 3.18 13.88 -1.76
CA MET A 171 3.86 14.53 -0.65
C MET A 171 2.88 15.40 0.14
N TYR A 172 2.56 14.96 1.36
CA TYR A 172 1.84 15.78 2.33
C TYR A 172 2.78 16.78 2.97
N TYR A 173 2.32 18.01 3.17
CA TYR A 173 3.07 19.05 3.88
C TYR A 173 2.20 19.77 4.90
N ASN A 174 2.81 20.09 6.03
CA ASN A 174 2.18 20.84 7.10
C ASN A 174 2.25 22.33 6.76
N THR A 175 1.10 22.97 6.53
CA THR A 175 1.04 24.38 6.09
C THR A 175 1.59 25.33 7.13
N THR A 176 1.39 25.05 8.43
CA THR A 176 1.95 25.85 9.54
C THR A 176 3.48 25.80 9.52
N ALA A 177 4.07 24.61 9.30
CA ALA A 177 5.53 24.49 9.22
C ALA A 177 6.11 25.21 8.00
N PHE A 178 5.42 25.17 6.86
CA PHE A 178 5.81 25.92 5.65
C PHE A 178 5.74 27.43 5.89
N ALA A 179 4.63 27.94 6.43
CA ALA A 179 4.46 29.36 6.73
C ALA A 179 5.51 29.86 7.72
N GLN A 180 5.84 29.11 8.77
CA GLN A 180 6.90 29.47 9.73
C GLN A 180 8.29 29.51 9.11
N ALA A 181 8.51 28.74 8.04
CA ALA A 181 9.76 28.73 7.28
C ALA A 181 9.78 29.78 6.15
N GLY A 182 8.71 30.56 5.97
CA GLY A 182 8.57 31.53 4.88
C GLY A 182 8.44 30.88 3.51
N LEU A 183 7.87 29.67 3.45
CA LEU A 183 7.70 28.89 2.23
C LEU A 183 6.27 29.02 1.72
N ASP A 184 6.12 29.19 0.42
CA ASP A 184 4.87 29.08 -0.30
C ASP A 184 4.53 27.61 -0.57
N ARG A 185 3.29 27.36 -1.07
CA ARG A 185 2.90 26.05 -1.58
C ARG A 185 3.91 25.58 -2.66
N PRO A 186 4.37 24.32 -2.59
CA PRO A 186 5.25 23.78 -3.63
C PRO A 186 4.61 23.84 -5.02
N ALA A 187 5.40 24.19 -6.04
CA ALA A 187 4.96 24.16 -7.43
C ALA A 187 4.67 22.74 -7.90
N ASP A 188 3.83 22.58 -8.92
CA ASP A 188 3.48 21.26 -9.46
C ASP A 188 4.68 20.48 -10.03
N ASP A 189 5.70 21.20 -10.49
CA ASP A 189 6.92 20.65 -11.08
C ASP A 189 8.16 20.79 -10.17
N TRP A 190 7.95 21.04 -8.86
CA TRP A 190 9.05 21.17 -7.90
C TRP A 190 9.97 19.95 -7.95
N THR A 191 11.26 20.21 -7.76
CA THR A 191 12.28 19.19 -7.90
C THR A 191 12.71 18.62 -6.55
N HIS A 192 13.45 17.50 -6.57
CA HIS A 192 14.11 16.97 -5.38
C HIS A 192 15.07 17.98 -4.71
N LEU A 193 15.63 18.96 -5.48
CA LEU A 193 16.44 20.04 -4.93
C LEU A 193 15.57 21.11 -4.25
N ASP A 194 14.42 21.48 -4.83
CA ASP A 194 13.46 22.38 -4.21
C ASP A 194 12.92 21.78 -2.92
N PHE A 195 12.63 20.47 -2.93
CA PHE A 195 12.26 19.73 -1.73
C PHE A 195 13.35 19.84 -0.66
N ARG A 196 14.60 19.54 -0.99
CA ARG A 196 15.72 19.67 -0.05
C ARG A 196 15.87 21.09 0.51
N ASN A 197 15.73 22.12 -0.33
CA ASN A 197 15.80 23.51 0.07
C ASN A 197 14.65 23.86 1.05
N SER A 198 13.45 23.37 0.79
CA SER A 198 12.29 23.53 1.69
C SER A 198 12.56 22.88 3.05
N LEU A 199 13.13 21.67 3.07
CA LEU A 199 13.52 21.00 4.31
C LEU A 199 14.56 21.80 5.10
N ALA A 200 15.55 22.35 4.42
CA ALA A 200 16.60 23.17 5.04
C ALA A 200 16.02 24.48 5.64
N ALA A 201 15.09 25.14 4.94
CA ALA A 201 14.38 26.31 5.44
C ALA A 201 13.54 25.96 6.71
N MET A 202 12.80 24.86 6.69
CA MET A 202 12.06 24.40 7.85
C MET A 202 12.97 24.04 9.04
N ARG A 203 14.11 23.37 8.80
CA ARG A 203 15.10 23.06 9.84
C ARG A 203 15.65 24.34 10.48
N LYS A 204 15.92 25.37 9.68
CA LYS A 204 16.41 26.67 10.18
C LYS A 204 15.35 27.41 11.00
N ALA A 205 14.10 27.33 10.62
CA ALA A 205 12.99 28.02 11.29
C ALA A 205 12.49 27.32 12.56
N ARG A 206 12.75 26.03 12.73
CA ARG A 206 12.15 25.18 13.76
C ARG A 206 13.19 24.59 14.70
N PRO A 207 12.83 24.43 16.00
CA PRO A 207 13.72 23.84 16.99
C PRO A 207 14.01 22.36 16.70
N SER A 208 14.92 21.78 17.48
CA SER A 208 15.49 20.45 17.27
C SER A 208 14.51 19.28 17.42
N ASP A 209 13.35 19.48 18.02
CA ASP A 209 12.30 18.46 18.20
C ASP A 209 11.37 18.32 16.98
N PHE A 210 11.59 19.10 15.93
CA PHE A 210 10.85 19.08 14.68
C PHE A 210 11.63 18.31 13.61
N THR A 211 10.91 17.48 12.83
CA THR A 211 11.49 16.71 11.71
C THR A 211 10.95 17.27 10.38
N PRO A 212 11.81 17.90 9.55
CA PRO A 212 11.36 18.42 8.25
C PRO A 212 10.80 17.36 7.32
N TYR A 213 11.44 16.18 7.23
CA TYR A 213 11.00 15.05 6.42
C TYR A 213 10.99 13.77 7.23
N TYR A 214 9.83 13.14 7.33
CA TYR A 214 9.67 11.83 7.95
C TYR A 214 9.13 10.82 6.92
N TRP A 215 9.70 9.64 6.91
CA TRP A 215 9.30 8.55 6.03
C TRP A 215 9.42 7.21 6.75
N THR A 216 8.71 6.20 6.26
CA THR A 216 8.69 4.88 6.88
C THR A 216 9.41 3.85 6.02
N ASN A 217 10.01 2.84 6.68
CA ASN A 217 10.64 1.71 6.01
C ASN A 217 9.58 0.70 5.56
N ARG A 218 8.99 0.96 4.40
CA ARG A 218 7.97 0.12 3.76
C ARG A 218 8.00 0.34 2.25
N LEU A 219 7.34 -0.54 1.49
CA LEU A 219 7.29 -0.40 0.02
C LEU A 219 6.51 0.85 -0.41
N PHE A 220 5.30 1.06 0.11
CA PHE A 220 4.50 2.22 -0.25
C PHE A 220 4.97 3.48 0.51
N GLY A 221 5.32 4.54 -0.23
CA GLY A 221 5.73 5.82 0.36
C GLY A 221 7.08 5.79 1.09
N GLY A 222 7.83 4.69 1.00
CA GLY A 222 9.19 4.58 1.52
C GLY A 222 10.24 5.05 0.50
N VAL A 223 11.18 4.16 0.16
CA VAL A 223 12.24 4.45 -0.80
C VAL A 223 11.76 4.44 -2.26
N VAL A 224 10.73 3.66 -2.58
CA VAL A 224 10.29 3.42 -3.97
C VAL A 224 9.89 4.70 -4.72
N PRO A 225 9.16 5.67 -4.15
CA PRO A 225 8.88 6.93 -4.85
C PRO A 225 10.14 7.68 -5.29
N TRP A 226 11.20 7.67 -4.48
CA TRP A 226 12.50 8.27 -4.84
C TRP A 226 13.20 7.56 -5.97
N LEU A 227 13.14 6.20 -5.98
CA LEU A 227 13.66 5.40 -7.09
C LEU A 227 12.91 5.71 -8.38
N TYR A 228 11.58 5.77 -8.34
CA TYR A 228 10.74 6.08 -9.51
C TYR A 228 11.00 7.51 -10.03
N ALA A 229 11.09 8.49 -9.14
CA ALA A 229 11.45 9.86 -9.52
C ALA A 229 12.84 9.94 -10.18
N ASN A 230 13.79 9.08 -9.78
CA ASN A 230 15.12 8.95 -10.38
C ASN A 230 15.18 8.00 -11.58
N ASP A 231 14.02 7.61 -12.14
CA ASP A 231 13.90 6.72 -13.29
C ASP A 231 14.57 5.35 -13.09
N THR A 232 14.40 4.76 -11.92
CA THR A 232 14.92 3.43 -11.57
C THR A 232 14.00 2.69 -10.60
N SER A 233 14.33 1.46 -10.25
CA SER A 233 13.68 0.64 -9.23
C SER A 233 14.68 -0.37 -8.67
N PHE A 234 14.41 -0.91 -7.49
CA PHE A 234 15.24 -1.97 -6.87
C PHE A 234 15.07 -3.35 -7.54
N LEU A 235 14.03 -3.51 -8.36
CA LEU A 235 13.83 -4.63 -9.29
C LEU A 235 13.71 -4.07 -10.70
N LYS A 236 14.26 -4.79 -11.69
CA LYS A 236 14.05 -4.46 -13.11
C LYS A 236 12.59 -4.69 -13.47
N GLU A 237 11.96 -3.65 -14.00
CA GLU A 237 10.60 -3.70 -14.49
C GLU A 237 10.57 -4.11 -15.95
N THR A 238 9.77 -5.10 -16.25
CA THR A 238 9.41 -5.51 -17.61
C THR A 238 7.89 -5.64 -17.72
N ARG A 239 7.40 -5.90 -18.92
CA ARG A 239 5.97 -6.00 -19.20
C ARG A 239 5.66 -7.32 -19.88
N SER A 240 4.55 -7.95 -19.47
CA SER A 240 4.00 -9.12 -20.16
C SER A 240 3.35 -8.72 -21.48
N SER A 241 3.38 -9.60 -22.47
CA SER A 241 2.48 -9.52 -23.63
C SER A 241 1.05 -9.94 -23.26
N GLY A 242 0.10 -9.67 -24.12
CA GLY A 242 -1.31 -10.04 -23.94
C GLY A 242 -2.14 -8.91 -23.33
N GLY A 243 -3.45 -9.15 -23.21
CA GLY A 243 -4.39 -8.17 -22.68
C GLY A 243 -4.95 -7.18 -23.71
N GLU A 244 -4.59 -7.29 -24.98
CA GLU A 244 -5.04 -6.43 -26.07
C GLU A 244 -6.57 -6.35 -26.13
N TRP A 245 -7.25 -7.48 -25.86
CA TRP A 245 -8.72 -7.55 -25.85
C TRP A 245 -9.36 -6.54 -24.88
N LEU A 246 -8.71 -6.30 -23.72
CA LEU A 246 -9.19 -5.34 -22.72
C LEU A 246 -8.93 -3.91 -23.19
N TRP A 247 -7.72 -3.66 -23.65
CA TRP A 247 -7.29 -2.33 -24.07
C TRP A 247 -8.02 -1.85 -25.31
N ASP A 248 -8.18 -2.69 -26.30
CA ASP A 248 -8.90 -2.37 -27.54
C ASP A 248 -10.42 -2.31 -27.33
N GLY A 249 -10.94 -3.11 -26.39
CA GLY A 249 -12.37 -3.14 -26.07
C GLY A 249 -12.86 -1.94 -25.26
N PHE A 250 -12.04 -1.44 -24.34
CA PHE A 250 -12.47 -0.41 -23.37
C PHE A 250 -11.64 0.87 -23.40
N TYR A 251 -10.38 0.81 -23.85
CA TYR A 251 -9.42 1.92 -23.78
C TYR A 251 -8.80 2.29 -25.13
N ALA A 252 -9.45 1.93 -26.24
CA ALA A 252 -8.91 2.19 -27.60
C ALA A 252 -8.56 3.66 -27.85
N ASN A 253 -9.31 4.59 -27.26
CA ASN A 253 -9.12 6.03 -27.40
C ASN A 253 -8.38 6.69 -26.23
N ASP A 254 -7.91 5.92 -25.26
CA ASP A 254 -7.17 6.46 -24.12
C ASP A 254 -5.74 6.88 -24.56
N PRO A 255 -5.31 8.11 -24.23
CA PRO A 255 -3.98 8.61 -24.63
C PRO A 255 -2.83 7.72 -24.16
N SER A 256 -3.01 6.99 -23.06
CA SER A 256 -2.01 6.09 -22.51
C SER A 256 -2.10 4.65 -23.02
N ARG A 257 -3.00 4.36 -24.00
CA ARG A 257 -3.21 3.01 -24.55
C ARG A 257 -1.89 2.34 -24.99
N SER A 258 -1.02 3.09 -25.65
CA SER A 258 0.27 2.58 -26.14
C SER A 258 1.25 2.19 -25.02
N LEU A 259 1.00 2.62 -23.78
CA LEU A 259 1.81 2.26 -22.61
C LEU A 259 1.28 1.01 -21.89
N ARG A 260 0.12 0.47 -22.31
CA ARG A 260 -0.55 -0.67 -21.64
C ARG A 260 -0.05 -2.00 -22.21
N SER A 261 -0.02 -2.99 -21.35
CA SER A 261 0.53 -4.34 -21.62
C SER A 261 -0.29 -5.42 -20.91
N GLY A 262 0.18 -6.65 -20.93
CA GLY A 262 -0.38 -7.77 -20.17
C GLY A 262 -0.04 -7.77 -18.67
N GLY A 263 0.44 -6.65 -18.14
CA GLY A 263 0.81 -6.47 -16.74
C GLY A 263 2.30 -6.36 -16.49
N TYR A 264 2.64 -5.93 -15.31
CA TYR A 264 4.02 -5.74 -14.85
C TYR A 264 4.71 -7.05 -14.52
N GLN A 265 6.05 -7.08 -14.66
CA GLN A 265 6.91 -8.19 -14.22
C GLN A 265 8.18 -7.63 -13.56
N TRP A 266 8.62 -8.29 -12.49
CA TRP A 266 9.82 -7.94 -11.73
C TRP A 266 10.62 -9.22 -11.46
N LEU A 267 11.44 -9.64 -12.44
CA LEU A 267 12.11 -10.94 -12.44
C LEU A 267 13.57 -10.87 -12.00
N GLU A 268 14.16 -9.68 -12.01
CA GLU A 268 15.58 -9.48 -11.73
C GLU A 268 15.79 -8.38 -10.70
N PRO A 269 16.74 -8.55 -9.75
CA PRO A 269 17.15 -7.50 -8.84
C PRO A 269 17.93 -6.41 -9.57
N ASN A 270 17.88 -5.19 -9.06
CA ASN A 270 18.52 -4.02 -9.64
C ASN A 270 19.18 -3.10 -8.61
N ALA A 271 19.48 -3.62 -7.41
CA ALA A 271 20.03 -2.80 -6.34
C ALA A 271 21.47 -2.27 -6.63
N ASN A 272 22.16 -2.83 -7.61
CA ASN A 272 23.49 -2.38 -8.04
C ASN A 272 23.47 -1.31 -9.14
N ASP A 273 22.30 -0.82 -9.56
CA ASP A 273 22.15 0.24 -10.54
C ASP A 273 22.66 1.58 -9.97
N ASP A 274 23.38 2.38 -10.78
CA ASP A 274 23.95 3.66 -10.35
C ASP A 274 22.88 4.66 -9.88
N ARG A 275 21.68 4.64 -10.48
CA ARG A 275 20.58 5.51 -10.08
C ARG A 275 19.95 5.05 -8.75
N VAL A 276 19.99 3.76 -8.46
CA VAL A 276 19.62 3.25 -7.13
C VAL A 276 20.60 3.78 -6.10
N PHE A 277 21.91 3.69 -6.37
CA PHE A 277 22.93 4.28 -5.51
C PHE A 277 22.70 5.80 -5.31
N GLU A 278 22.50 6.55 -6.38
CA GLU A 278 22.23 8.00 -6.35
C GLU A 278 21.02 8.34 -5.47
N SER A 279 19.92 7.55 -5.58
CA SER A 279 18.70 7.75 -4.77
C SER A 279 18.95 7.53 -3.28
N PHE A 280 19.66 6.47 -2.94
CA PHE A 280 20.01 6.17 -1.54
C PHE A 280 21.03 7.16 -0.98
N ASP A 281 21.98 7.64 -1.79
CA ASP A 281 22.94 8.67 -1.38
C ASP A 281 22.27 10.01 -1.11
N TYR A 282 21.29 10.38 -1.92
CA TYR A 282 20.45 11.55 -1.66
C TYR A 282 19.70 11.43 -0.31
N LEU A 283 19.04 10.31 -0.05
CA LEU A 283 18.32 10.07 1.21
C LEU A 283 19.27 10.04 2.41
N ARG A 284 20.44 9.40 2.25
CA ARG A 284 21.53 9.41 3.24
C ARG A 284 21.98 10.84 3.54
N GLY A 285 22.11 11.68 2.50
CA GLY A 285 22.42 13.10 2.64
C GLY A 285 21.38 13.86 3.46
N LEU A 286 20.07 13.60 3.24
CA LEU A 286 19.01 14.20 4.06
C LEU A 286 19.11 13.80 5.53
N VAL A 287 19.39 12.53 5.81
CA VAL A 287 19.59 12.04 7.19
C VAL A 287 20.82 12.66 7.84
N LYS A 288 21.96 12.69 7.13
CA LYS A 288 23.22 13.27 7.60
C LYS A 288 23.09 14.74 7.96
N ASP A 289 22.35 15.51 7.15
CA ASP A 289 22.16 16.94 7.35
C ASP A 289 21.02 17.29 8.33
N GLY A 290 20.42 16.28 8.98
CA GLY A 290 19.31 16.44 9.92
C GLY A 290 18.01 16.94 9.26
N LEU A 291 17.88 16.83 7.95
CA LEU A 291 16.69 17.22 7.18
C LEU A 291 15.65 16.11 7.13
N GLY A 292 16.06 14.86 7.28
CA GLY A 292 15.22 13.69 7.34
C GLY A 292 15.63 12.76 8.47
N VAL A 293 14.81 11.78 8.76
CA VAL A 293 15.10 10.73 9.76
C VAL A 293 15.52 9.43 9.09
N ARG A 294 16.26 8.59 9.82
CA ARG A 294 16.39 7.19 9.48
C ARG A 294 14.99 6.55 9.53
N PRO A 295 14.56 5.85 8.49
CA PRO A 295 13.22 5.27 8.48
C PRO A 295 13.11 4.12 9.49
N GLU A 296 11.99 4.08 10.19
CA GLU A 296 11.62 3.00 11.11
C GLU A 296 10.62 2.07 10.42
N GLU A 297 10.58 0.81 10.82
CA GLU A 297 9.61 -0.15 10.31
C GLU A 297 8.19 0.18 10.81
N GLY A 298 7.19 0.00 9.96
CA GLY A 298 5.78 0.22 10.26
C GLY A 298 5.31 1.67 10.13
N GLY A 299 4.20 2.00 10.75
CA GLY A 299 3.89 3.33 11.26
C GLY A 299 3.21 4.35 10.38
N GLY A 300 2.37 3.99 9.41
CA GLY A 300 1.53 5.01 8.75
C GLY A 300 0.60 5.76 9.72
N SER A 301 -0.05 5.09 10.67
CA SER A 301 -0.98 5.68 11.62
C SER A 301 -0.30 6.47 12.75
N SER A 302 0.87 6.03 13.24
CA SER A 302 1.62 6.77 14.29
C SER A 302 2.10 8.14 13.79
N LEU A 303 2.36 8.29 12.49
CA LEU A 303 2.79 9.55 11.90
C LEU A 303 1.68 10.61 11.86
N VAL A 304 0.40 10.22 11.83
CA VAL A 304 -0.73 11.16 11.85
C VAL A 304 -0.67 12.06 13.07
N GLY A 305 -0.45 11.49 14.26
CA GLY A 305 -0.36 12.27 15.50
C GLY A 305 0.84 13.23 15.53
N LEU A 306 2.00 12.81 15.04
CA LEU A 306 3.19 13.66 14.93
C LEU A 306 2.99 14.79 13.91
N PHE A 307 2.33 14.50 12.80
CA PHE A 307 2.03 15.47 11.77
C PHE A 307 0.99 16.49 12.26
N ALA A 308 -0.10 16.02 12.87
CA ALA A 308 -1.16 16.88 13.41
C ALA A 308 -0.67 17.78 14.57
N SER A 309 0.28 17.30 15.36
CA SER A 309 0.93 18.11 16.40
C SER A 309 2.04 19.05 15.87
N ASN A 310 2.14 19.21 14.55
CA ASN A 310 3.13 20.05 13.87
C ASN A 310 4.59 19.70 14.24
N ARG A 311 4.89 18.41 14.42
CA ARG A 311 6.25 17.90 14.69
C ARG A 311 6.94 17.34 13.43
N ILE A 312 6.17 17.14 12.35
CA ILE A 312 6.66 16.69 11.05
C ILE A 312 6.27 17.74 10.01
N GLY A 313 7.22 18.12 9.14
CA GLY A 313 6.98 19.08 8.06
C GLY A 313 6.38 18.45 6.81
N THR A 314 6.95 17.33 6.37
CA THR A 314 6.54 16.62 5.15
C THR A 314 6.63 15.11 5.33
N THR A 315 5.75 14.38 4.64
CA THR A 315 5.76 12.91 4.59
C THR A 315 5.05 12.42 3.34
N PRO A 316 5.51 11.32 2.69
CA PRO A 316 4.76 10.71 1.60
C PRO A 316 3.61 9.87 2.15
N ALA A 317 2.40 10.11 1.64
CA ALA A 317 1.22 9.34 2.00
C ALA A 317 0.19 9.34 0.86
N GLY A 318 -0.82 8.48 0.97
CA GLY A 318 -1.96 8.43 0.06
C GLY A 318 -3.20 9.10 0.63
N GLY A 319 -4.30 9.09 -0.13
CA GLY A 319 -5.58 9.68 0.28
C GLY A 319 -6.16 9.10 1.57
N TYR A 320 -5.75 7.88 1.96
CA TYR A 320 -6.13 7.25 3.23
C TYR A 320 -5.71 8.06 4.49
N TRP A 321 -4.79 9.03 4.35
CA TRP A 321 -4.37 9.89 5.46
C TRP A 321 -5.40 10.96 5.81
N VAL A 322 -6.19 11.39 4.83
CA VAL A 322 -7.13 12.53 4.98
C VAL A 322 -8.07 12.33 6.16
N GLN A 323 -8.69 11.16 6.28
CA GLN A 323 -9.61 10.90 7.39
C GLN A 323 -8.90 10.96 8.75
N GLY A 324 -7.73 10.32 8.87
CA GLY A 324 -6.97 10.32 10.11
C GLY A 324 -6.51 11.72 10.54
N LEU A 325 -6.19 12.59 9.59
CA LEU A 325 -5.85 13.99 9.86
C LEU A 325 -7.07 14.79 10.36
N HIS A 326 -8.25 14.58 9.75
CA HIS A 326 -9.49 15.20 10.24
C HIS A 326 -9.86 14.71 11.64
N GLU A 327 -9.73 13.41 11.92
CA GLU A 327 -9.97 12.82 13.25
C GLU A 327 -8.98 13.36 14.29
N ALA A 328 -7.76 13.70 13.88
CA ALA A 328 -6.75 14.38 14.70
C ALA A 328 -6.99 15.90 14.84
N GLY A 329 -8.08 16.43 14.28
CA GLY A 329 -8.50 17.82 14.41
C GLY A 329 -7.92 18.78 13.36
N MET A 330 -7.25 18.28 12.34
CA MET A 330 -6.73 19.13 11.25
C MET A 330 -7.84 19.48 10.26
N GLY A 331 -7.94 20.75 9.90
CA GLY A 331 -8.87 21.28 8.91
C GLY A 331 -8.22 21.60 7.56
N GLU A 332 -8.99 22.25 6.70
CA GLU A 332 -8.61 22.58 5.32
C GLU A 332 -7.29 23.35 5.19
N ASN A 333 -6.97 24.20 6.18
CA ASN A 333 -5.79 25.07 6.12
C ASN A 333 -4.58 24.54 6.90
N ASP A 334 -4.68 23.36 7.53
CA ASP A 334 -3.63 22.85 8.40
C ASP A 334 -2.66 21.92 7.67
N PHE A 335 -3.09 21.33 6.56
CA PHE A 335 -2.28 20.47 5.70
C PHE A 335 -2.71 20.60 4.25
N ASP A 336 -1.78 20.26 3.35
CA ASP A 336 -2.11 20.12 1.94
C ASP A 336 -1.23 19.04 1.30
N VAL A 337 -1.47 18.73 0.04
CA VAL A 337 -0.76 17.70 -0.71
C VAL A 337 -0.20 18.27 -2.01
N GLN A 338 0.92 17.73 -2.44
CA GLN A 338 1.51 18.03 -3.73
C GLN A 338 2.01 16.75 -4.39
N PHE A 339 2.24 16.79 -5.71
CA PHE A 339 2.94 15.73 -6.41
C PHE A 339 4.26 15.41 -5.73
N PHE A 340 4.68 14.15 -5.81
CA PHE A 340 6.01 13.78 -5.34
C PHE A 340 7.08 14.57 -6.11
N PRO A 341 8.17 15.03 -5.48
CA PRO A 341 9.18 15.86 -6.12
C PRO A 341 9.76 15.19 -7.37
N ARG A 342 9.82 15.93 -8.47
CA ARG A 342 10.44 15.49 -9.70
C ARG A 342 11.97 15.36 -9.55
N TRP A 343 12.53 14.34 -10.16
CA TRP A 343 13.96 14.19 -10.33
C TRP A 343 14.28 14.04 -11.82
N LYS A 344 14.71 12.88 -12.30
CA LYS A 344 14.87 12.61 -13.74
C LYS A 344 13.54 12.46 -14.43
N THR A 345 12.56 11.94 -13.71
CA THR A 345 11.17 11.85 -14.14
C THR A 345 10.22 12.40 -13.08
N GLN A 346 8.94 12.48 -13.41
CA GLN A 346 7.86 12.71 -12.45
C GLN A 346 6.95 11.46 -12.38
N ARG A 347 7.57 10.29 -12.48
CA ARG A 347 6.90 9.03 -12.26
C ARG A 347 6.59 8.86 -10.78
N HIS A 348 5.32 8.59 -10.46
CA HIS A 348 4.89 8.33 -9.09
C HIS A 348 4.74 6.82 -8.84
N GLN A 349 4.73 6.47 -7.57
CA GLN A 349 4.33 5.15 -7.11
C GLN A 349 2.86 5.17 -6.74
N PHE A 350 2.12 4.12 -7.08
CA PHE A 350 0.78 3.90 -6.55
C PHE A 350 0.59 2.48 -6.00
N GLY A 351 -0.43 2.34 -5.15
CA GLY A 351 -1.06 1.08 -4.77
C GLY A 351 -2.54 1.14 -5.07
N THR A 352 -3.14 0.02 -5.43
CA THR A 352 -4.59 -0.12 -5.63
C THR A 352 -5.05 -1.44 -5.01
N ALA A 353 -6.33 -1.54 -4.64
CA ALA A 353 -6.90 -2.76 -4.10
C ALA A 353 -8.24 -3.07 -4.76
N GLY A 354 -8.58 -4.35 -4.80
CA GLY A 354 -9.81 -4.83 -5.41
C GLY A 354 -10.11 -6.27 -5.02
N TYR A 355 -11.28 -6.76 -5.42
CA TYR A 355 -11.69 -8.12 -5.11
C TYR A 355 -11.16 -9.13 -6.14
N ALA A 356 -10.63 -10.25 -5.67
CA ALA A 356 -10.21 -11.41 -6.45
C ALA A 356 -11.13 -12.60 -6.16
N ILE A 357 -11.55 -13.33 -7.18
CA ILE A 357 -12.24 -14.61 -7.04
C ILE A 357 -11.20 -15.68 -6.75
N MET A 358 -11.37 -16.47 -5.68
CA MET A 358 -10.46 -17.58 -5.42
C MET A 358 -10.71 -18.74 -6.38
N LYS A 359 -9.64 -19.43 -6.83
CA LYS A 359 -9.76 -20.65 -7.67
C LYS A 359 -10.66 -21.71 -7.03
N THR A 360 -10.66 -21.73 -5.71
CA THR A 360 -11.44 -22.66 -4.86
C THR A 360 -12.86 -22.20 -4.59
N ALA A 361 -13.28 -21.04 -5.05
CA ALA A 361 -14.65 -20.55 -4.88
C ALA A 361 -15.64 -21.54 -5.49
N LYS A 362 -16.68 -21.85 -4.72
CA LYS A 362 -17.70 -22.86 -5.11
C LYS A 362 -18.59 -22.34 -6.23
N ASP A 363 -18.99 -21.08 -6.11
CA ASP A 363 -19.83 -20.36 -7.07
C ASP A 363 -19.09 -19.11 -7.55
N LYS A 364 -18.40 -19.25 -8.69
CA LYS A 364 -17.64 -18.16 -9.27
C LYS A 364 -18.53 -17.15 -9.98
N ASP A 365 -19.71 -17.55 -10.44
CA ASP A 365 -20.67 -16.63 -11.02
C ASP A 365 -21.26 -15.71 -9.95
N ALA A 366 -21.65 -16.25 -8.79
CA ALA A 366 -22.06 -15.44 -7.64
C ALA A 366 -20.93 -14.50 -7.15
N ALA A 367 -19.69 -14.99 -7.15
CA ALA A 367 -18.52 -14.16 -6.81
C ALA A 367 -18.30 -13.02 -7.82
N TRP A 368 -18.52 -13.29 -9.11
CA TRP A 368 -18.46 -12.27 -10.15
C TRP A 368 -19.59 -11.23 -10.01
N GLU A 369 -20.82 -11.64 -9.76
CA GLU A 369 -21.93 -10.70 -9.54
C GLU A 369 -21.63 -9.75 -8.38
N TRP A 370 -21.04 -10.25 -7.28
CA TRP A 370 -20.56 -9.38 -6.19
C TRP A 370 -19.48 -8.40 -6.66
N ILE A 371 -18.48 -8.85 -7.42
CA ILE A 371 -17.39 -7.98 -7.90
C ILE A 371 -17.94 -6.91 -8.85
N LYS A 372 -18.81 -7.31 -9.80
CA LYS A 372 -19.47 -6.39 -10.73
C LYS A 372 -20.29 -5.34 -9.99
N PHE A 373 -21.14 -5.77 -9.04
CA PHE A 373 -21.91 -4.86 -8.19
C PHE A 373 -20.99 -3.92 -7.40
N SER A 374 -19.98 -4.46 -6.73
CA SER A 374 -19.04 -3.66 -5.91
C SER A 374 -18.29 -2.59 -6.71
N SER A 375 -18.06 -2.83 -8.01
CA SER A 375 -17.43 -1.88 -8.92
C SER A 375 -18.36 -0.77 -9.43
N SER A 376 -19.68 -0.88 -9.16
CA SER A 376 -20.65 0.16 -9.50
C SER A 376 -20.45 1.42 -8.63
N ARG A 377 -20.88 2.58 -9.15
CA ARG A 377 -20.86 3.83 -8.38
C ARG A 377 -21.67 3.72 -7.09
N GLU A 378 -22.89 3.16 -7.18
CA GLU A 378 -23.77 2.99 -6.02
C GLU A 378 -23.11 2.20 -4.90
N ALA A 379 -22.52 1.05 -5.24
CA ALA A 379 -21.83 0.22 -4.24
C ALA A 379 -20.59 0.89 -3.66
N MET A 380 -19.80 1.57 -4.49
CA MET A 380 -18.61 2.30 -4.01
C MET A 380 -19.00 3.45 -3.06
N GLU A 381 -20.08 4.18 -3.30
CA GLU A 381 -20.59 5.21 -2.38
C GLU A 381 -21.05 4.63 -1.04
N LEU A 382 -21.58 3.38 -1.03
CA LEU A 382 -21.95 2.68 0.19
C LEU A 382 -20.74 2.11 0.94
N ILE A 383 -19.72 1.66 0.21
CA ILE A 383 -18.50 1.06 0.77
C ILE A 383 -17.54 2.14 1.27
N PHE A 384 -17.43 3.26 0.55
CA PHE A 384 -16.53 4.37 0.84
C PHE A 384 -17.29 5.68 1.10
N PRO A 385 -18.12 5.76 2.16
CA PRO A 385 -18.95 6.94 2.41
C PRO A 385 -18.16 8.19 2.80
N ASN A 386 -16.91 8.02 3.20
CA ASN A 386 -15.96 9.08 3.58
C ASN A 386 -14.65 8.88 2.81
N PRO A 387 -13.75 9.88 2.76
CA PRO A 387 -12.44 9.77 2.10
C PRO A 387 -11.45 8.90 2.90
N ILE A 388 -11.83 7.63 3.17
CA ILE A 388 -10.96 6.64 3.82
C ILE A 388 -9.79 6.28 2.90
N THR A 389 -10.00 6.44 1.59
CA THR A 389 -9.04 6.16 0.52
C THR A 389 -9.51 6.88 -0.74
N THR A 390 -8.68 6.95 -1.78
CA THR A 390 -9.10 7.53 -3.06
C THR A 390 -9.90 6.49 -3.84
N PRO A 391 -11.17 6.72 -4.19
CA PRO A 391 -11.93 5.81 -5.05
C PRO A 391 -11.24 5.62 -6.41
N ALA A 392 -11.31 4.41 -6.97
CA ALA A 392 -10.74 4.13 -8.28
C ALA A 392 -11.49 4.86 -9.41
N ARG A 393 -12.79 5.12 -9.25
CA ARG A 393 -13.59 5.88 -10.20
C ARG A 393 -13.24 7.37 -10.12
N ARG A 394 -12.75 7.93 -11.26
CA ARG A 394 -12.40 9.36 -11.39
C ARG A 394 -13.54 10.29 -10.97
N SER A 395 -14.74 10.00 -11.40
CA SER A 395 -15.93 10.83 -11.15
C SER A 395 -16.34 10.94 -9.69
N MET A 396 -15.83 10.03 -8.82
CA MET A 396 -16.06 10.08 -7.38
C MET A 396 -15.05 10.95 -6.64
N VAL A 397 -13.91 11.27 -7.26
CA VAL A 397 -12.88 12.17 -6.70
C VAL A 397 -13.23 13.59 -7.09
N ASN A 398 -13.97 14.28 -6.26
CA ASN A 398 -14.55 15.58 -6.56
C ASN A 398 -14.58 16.50 -5.33
N GLU A 399 -14.91 17.77 -5.55
CA GLU A 399 -14.95 18.80 -4.50
C GLU A 399 -15.84 18.40 -3.31
N LYS A 400 -17.00 17.77 -3.56
CA LYS A 400 -17.93 17.35 -2.49
C LYS A 400 -17.27 16.42 -1.47
N LEU A 401 -16.33 15.58 -1.90
CA LEU A 401 -15.62 14.65 -1.03
C LEU A 401 -14.68 15.38 -0.06
N TYR A 402 -14.10 16.51 -0.49
CA TYR A 402 -13.09 17.25 0.24
C TYR A 402 -13.53 18.66 0.70
N ALA A 403 -14.74 19.10 0.34
CA ALA A 403 -15.22 20.45 0.59
C ALA A 403 -15.15 20.83 2.08
N GLY A 404 -14.44 21.93 2.38
CA GLY A 404 -14.32 22.49 3.75
C GLY A 404 -13.53 21.64 4.74
N LYS A 405 -12.83 20.60 4.27
CA LYS A 405 -12.05 19.70 5.14
C LYS A 405 -10.57 19.63 4.73
N GLY A 406 -10.27 19.82 3.45
CA GLY A 406 -8.95 19.65 2.87
C GLY A 406 -8.65 18.19 2.48
N PRO A 407 -7.54 17.96 1.76
CA PRO A 407 -6.57 18.97 1.35
C PRO A 407 -7.15 19.90 0.29
N ALA A 408 -6.72 21.17 0.27
CA ALA A 408 -7.17 22.14 -0.74
C ALA A 408 -6.78 21.69 -2.16
N ASN A 409 -5.62 21.07 -2.30
CA ASN A 409 -5.10 20.52 -3.55
C ASN A 409 -5.53 19.06 -3.82
N TRP A 410 -6.73 18.64 -3.41
CA TRP A 410 -7.21 17.27 -3.57
C TRP A 410 -7.17 16.73 -5.01
N LYS A 411 -7.18 17.61 -6.03
CA LYS A 411 -7.07 17.23 -7.45
C LYS A 411 -5.78 16.42 -7.73
N VAL A 412 -4.71 16.69 -6.99
CA VAL A 412 -3.45 15.94 -7.07
C VAL A 412 -3.67 14.43 -6.97
N PHE A 413 -4.66 13.98 -6.22
CA PHE A 413 -4.93 12.56 -6.07
C PHE A 413 -5.20 11.87 -7.40
N TYR A 414 -6.04 12.44 -8.28
CA TYR A 414 -6.30 11.81 -9.58
C TYR A 414 -5.41 12.37 -10.70
N ASP A 415 -5.06 13.65 -10.65
CA ASP A 415 -4.13 14.29 -11.60
C ASP A 415 -2.77 13.56 -11.66
N THR A 416 -2.37 12.87 -10.59
CA THR A 416 -1.16 12.03 -10.58
C THR A 416 -1.19 10.95 -11.66
N LEU A 417 -2.33 10.37 -11.97
CA LEU A 417 -2.47 9.40 -13.07
C LEU A 417 -2.66 10.10 -14.42
N ASP A 418 -3.52 11.11 -14.46
CA ASP A 418 -3.89 11.78 -15.71
C ASP A 418 -2.70 12.55 -16.33
N ARG A 419 -1.88 13.20 -15.50
CA ARG A 419 -0.72 13.98 -15.95
C ARG A 419 0.55 13.14 -16.11
N PHE A 420 0.67 12.02 -15.37
CA PHE A 420 1.87 11.18 -15.37
C PHE A 420 1.52 9.71 -15.65
N PRO A 421 1.13 9.37 -16.88
CA PRO A 421 0.64 8.04 -17.25
C PRO A 421 1.67 6.91 -17.13
N THR A 422 2.94 7.22 -16.88
CA THR A 422 4.00 6.27 -16.51
C THR A 422 4.03 5.92 -15.04
N THR A 423 3.19 6.57 -14.20
CA THR A 423 2.97 6.24 -12.80
C THR A 423 2.70 4.74 -12.66
N GLY A 424 3.44 4.08 -11.78
CA GLY A 424 3.49 2.62 -11.72
C GLY A 424 3.16 2.06 -10.33
N PRO A 425 2.70 0.80 -10.28
CA PRO A 425 2.39 0.15 -9.02
C PRO A 425 3.64 -0.17 -8.21
N ILE A 426 3.42 -0.53 -6.95
CA ILE A 426 4.45 -1.07 -6.07
C ILE A 426 5.10 -2.30 -6.75
N PRO A 427 6.45 -2.40 -6.82
CA PRO A 427 7.12 -3.59 -7.34
C PRO A 427 6.90 -4.79 -6.40
N ALA A 428 5.93 -5.62 -6.72
CA ALA A 428 5.50 -6.74 -5.89
C ALA A 428 5.33 -8.03 -6.73
N PRO A 429 6.44 -8.76 -7.01
CA PRO A 429 6.37 -10.06 -7.67
C PRO A 429 5.68 -11.10 -6.77
N PRO A 430 5.39 -12.32 -7.27
CA PRO A 430 4.77 -13.37 -6.45
C PRO A 430 5.53 -13.69 -5.15
N GLN A 431 6.83 -13.42 -5.08
CA GLN A 431 7.69 -13.57 -3.89
C GLN A 431 7.70 -12.32 -3.00
N GLN A 432 6.72 -11.44 -3.09
CA GLN A 432 6.66 -10.12 -2.45
C GLN A 432 7.14 -10.11 -0.99
N ALA A 433 6.65 -11.02 -0.15
CA ALA A 433 7.03 -11.06 1.28
C ALA A 433 8.54 -11.24 1.51
N ALA A 434 9.20 -12.04 0.68
CA ALA A 434 10.65 -12.23 0.76
C ALA A 434 11.41 -11.03 0.16
N VAL A 435 10.90 -10.45 -0.93
CA VAL A 435 11.44 -9.26 -1.58
C VAL A 435 11.36 -8.05 -0.65
N GLU A 436 10.21 -7.82 -0.03
CA GLU A 436 10.03 -6.75 0.94
C GLU A 436 10.98 -6.89 2.14
N THR A 437 11.10 -8.10 2.68
CA THR A 437 12.05 -8.37 3.78
C THR A 437 13.50 -8.07 3.36
N ALA A 438 13.90 -8.46 2.15
CA ALA A 438 15.23 -8.20 1.62
C ALA A 438 15.49 -6.69 1.44
N LEU A 439 14.50 -5.93 0.96
CA LEU A 439 14.59 -4.48 0.83
C LEU A 439 14.66 -3.81 2.20
N MET A 440 13.68 -4.04 3.08
CA MET A 440 13.56 -3.37 4.39
C MET A 440 14.80 -3.54 5.27
N LYS A 441 15.36 -4.75 5.30
CA LYS A 441 16.59 -5.07 6.03
C LYS A 441 17.76 -4.14 5.66
N ASN A 442 17.88 -3.77 4.39
CA ASN A 442 19.03 -3.05 3.87
C ASN A 442 18.82 -1.52 3.78
N VAL A 443 17.57 -1.04 3.71
CA VAL A 443 17.26 0.40 3.57
C VAL A 443 17.82 1.23 4.72
N SER A 444 17.53 0.84 5.96
CA SER A 444 18.02 1.58 7.13
C SER A 444 19.55 1.63 7.21
N LEU A 445 20.22 0.54 6.80
CA LEU A 445 21.69 0.50 6.75
C LEU A 445 22.24 1.42 5.66
N ALA A 446 21.60 1.44 4.48
CA ALA A 446 22.02 2.24 3.34
C ALA A 446 22.00 3.74 3.64
N VAL A 447 21.03 4.23 4.43
CA VAL A 447 20.86 5.66 4.71
C VAL A 447 21.54 6.16 5.99
N SER A 448 22.11 5.24 6.80
CA SER A 448 22.66 5.61 8.14
C SER A 448 24.16 5.77 8.18
N GLY A 449 24.88 5.25 7.19
CA GLY A 449 26.33 5.13 7.22
C GLY A 449 27.06 6.10 6.28
N ASP A 450 28.35 5.84 6.10
CA ASP A 450 29.15 6.48 5.08
C ASP A 450 28.90 5.88 3.68
N GLU A 451 29.58 6.43 2.65
CA GLU A 451 29.42 5.96 1.26
C GLU A 451 29.84 4.47 1.09
N ARG A 452 30.88 4.03 1.81
CA ARG A 452 31.33 2.63 1.76
C ARG A 452 30.26 1.71 2.33
N GLN A 453 29.63 2.09 3.44
CA GLN A 453 28.55 1.34 4.06
C GLN A 453 27.30 1.32 3.19
N LEU A 454 26.98 2.42 2.49
CA LEU A 454 25.95 2.45 1.46
C LEU A 454 26.22 1.42 0.36
N LYS A 455 27.41 1.40 -0.24
CA LYS A 455 27.78 0.41 -1.26
C LYS A 455 27.68 -1.03 -0.75
N GLN A 456 28.08 -1.27 0.48
CA GLN A 456 27.97 -2.59 1.12
C GLN A 456 26.50 -2.99 1.34
N ALA A 457 25.65 -2.07 1.78
CA ALA A 457 24.22 -2.31 1.97
C ALA A 457 23.50 -2.62 0.65
N LEU A 458 23.81 -1.89 -0.43
CA LEU A 458 23.25 -2.16 -1.76
C LEU A 458 23.73 -3.50 -2.34
N ALA A 459 24.99 -3.84 -2.17
CA ALA A 459 25.52 -5.17 -2.55
C ALA A 459 24.87 -6.31 -1.75
N SER A 460 24.57 -6.09 -0.46
CA SER A 460 23.80 -7.04 0.35
C SER A 460 22.35 -7.13 -0.12
N MET A 461 21.70 -5.99 -0.40
CA MET A 461 20.35 -5.92 -0.94
C MET A 461 20.25 -6.69 -2.26
N GLN A 462 21.21 -6.52 -3.18
CA GLN A 462 21.25 -7.25 -4.45
C GLN A 462 21.22 -8.76 -4.23
N ARG A 463 22.11 -9.29 -3.36
CA ARG A 463 22.15 -10.72 -3.04
C ARG A 463 20.88 -11.23 -2.35
N ASP A 464 20.35 -10.45 -1.39
CA ASP A 464 19.14 -10.82 -0.66
C ASP A 464 17.93 -10.87 -1.61
N LEU A 465 17.83 -9.93 -2.57
CA LEU A 465 16.79 -9.93 -3.61
C LEU A 465 16.95 -11.10 -4.60
N GLU A 466 18.18 -11.45 -5.00
CA GLU A 466 18.43 -12.64 -5.82
C GLU A 466 17.91 -13.91 -5.13
N LEU A 467 18.21 -14.05 -3.84
CA LEU A 467 17.72 -15.19 -3.04
C LEU A 467 16.21 -15.17 -2.87
N ALA A 468 15.62 -13.98 -2.67
CA ALA A 468 14.17 -13.83 -2.53
C ALA A 468 13.41 -14.24 -3.78
N LEU A 469 13.87 -13.78 -4.97
CA LEU A 469 13.23 -14.09 -6.26
C LEU A 469 13.33 -15.57 -6.67
N ARG A 470 14.35 -16.30 -6.17
CA ARG A 470 14.49 -17.75 -6.41
C ARG A 470 13.60 -18.62 -5.52
N ARG A 471 12.98 -18.07 -4.48
CA ARG A 471 12.08 -18.84 -3.62
C ARG A 471 10.81 -19.19 -4.41
N GLN A 472 10.33 -20.40 -4.21
CA GLN A 472 8.99 -20.74 -4.68
C GLN A 472 7.97 -19.89 -3.90
N SER A 473 7.14 -19.17 -4.64
CA SER A 473 6.05 -18.36 -4.09
C SER A 473 4.94 -19.24 -3.50
#